data_3eba6b9eb7f34f1077aaed8bfb25e5b0
#
_entry.id   3eba6b9eb7f34f1077aaed8bfb25e5b0
#
_cell.length_a   1.000
_cell.length_b   1.000
_cell.length_c   1.000
_cell.angle_alpha   90.00
_cell.angle_beta   90.00
_cell.angle_gamma   90.00
#
_symmetry.space_group_name_H-M   'P 1'
#
loop_
_entity.id
_entity.type
_entity.pdbx_description
1 polymer ?
#
loop_
_entity_poly.entity_id
_entity_poly.type
_entity_poly.pdbx_seq_one_letter_code
_entity_poly.pdbx_strand_id
1 'polypeptide(L)'
;MVHGWDGNPKNAWFPWLKKELEKNGFVVFTPLMPKPEEPKIDKWVNYLKEDVGVPDKDTYFVGHSIGCQTILRYLERVETPVGGCVFVAGFFNLPNLETEEEKEIAKPWLSLPIDFEKVKRCTNKIVAIFSDDDPDVPIEDKELFEKHLNAKTIVEHNKGHFSDDAGITELPSALNTLLDISK
;
A
#
# COMPACT_ATOMS: atom_id res chain seq x y z
N MET A 1 -4.14 -7.01 -3.47
CA MET A 1 -3.75 -5.61 -3.73
C MET A 1 -4.80 -4.69 -3.12
N VAL A 2 -4.40 -3.61 -2.41
CA VAL A 2 -5.31 -2.72 -1.66
C VAL A 2 -5.17 -1.29 -2.21
N HIS A 3 -6.30 -0.74 -2.72
CA HIS A 3 -6.35 0.60 -3.32
C HIS A 3 -6.28 1.73 -2.29
N GLY A 4 -6.15 2.97 -2.77
CA GLY A 4 -6.10 4.18 -1.97
C GLY A 4 -7.47 4.67 -1.48
N TRP A 5 -7.47 5.81 -0.79
CA TRP A 5 -8.65 6.56 -0.37
C TRP A 5 -9.44 7.00 -1.61
N ASP A 6 -10.76 6.91 -1.56
CA ASP A 6 -11.69 7.12 -2.69
C ASP A 6 -11.32 6.32 -3.96
N GLY A 7 -10.47 5.31 -3.80
CA GLY A 7 -9.96 4.51 -4.91
C GLY A 7 -10.89 3.38 -5.32
N ASN A 8 -10.57 2.80 -6.47
CA ASN A 8 -11.28 1.66 -7.01
C ASN A 8 -10.27 0.68 -7.65
N PRO A 9 -10.39 -0.64 -7.43
CA PRO A 9 -9.48 -1.62 -8.01
C PRO A 9 -9.55 -1.74 -9.54
N LYS A 10 -10.48 -1.03 -10.19
CA LYS A 10 -10.60 -0.97 -11.65
C LYS A 10 -9.88 0.23 -12.27
N ASN A 11 -9.28 1.10 -11.43
CA ASN A 11 -8.68 2.36 -11.83
C ASN A 11 -7.15 2.29 -11.83
N ALA A 12 -6.53 3.28 -12.45
CA ALA A 12 -5.08 3.47 -12.56
C ALA A 12 -4.36 2.18 -13.03
N TRP A 13 -3.24 1.88 -12.42
CA TRP A 13 -2.39 0.75 -12.75
C TRP A 13 -2.86 -0.61 -12.18
N PHE A 14 -3.92 -0.64 -11.35
CA PHE A 14 -4.40 -1.89 -10.71
C PHE A 14 -4.81 -2.97 -11.71
N PRO A 15 -5.65 -2.69 -12.75
CA PRO A 15 -6.04 -3.70 -13.72
C PRO A 15 -4.85 -4.23 -14.53
N TRP A 16 -3.92 -3.34 -14.88
CA TRP A 16 -2.72 -3.71 -15.61
C TRP A 16 -1.81 -4.61 -14.74
N LEU A 17 -1.51 -4.20 -13.51
CA LEU A 17 -0.65 -4.97 -12.62
C LEU A 17 -1.25 -6.33 -12.30
N LYS A 18 -2.56 -6.40 -12.04
CA LYS A 18 -3.27 -7.66 -11.86
C LYS A 18 -3.04 -8.61 -13.03
N LYS A 19 -3.29 -8.13 -14.26
CA LYS A 19 -3.12 -8.92 -15.49
C LYS A 19 -1.68 -9.41 -15.67
N GLU A 20 -0.69 -8.55 -15.42
CA GLU A 20 0.71 -8.91 -15.56
C GLU A 20 1.15 -9.94 -14.49
N LEU A 21 0.70 -9.79 -13.25
CA LEU A 21 0.97 -10.77 -12.20
C LEU A 21 0.32 -12.13 -12.47
N GLU A 22 -0.92 -12.14 -12.97
CA GLU A 22 -1.62 -13.38 -13.35
C GLU A 22 -0.90 -14.11 -14.49
N LYS A 23 -0.31 -13.41 -15.46
CA LYS A 23 0.56 -14.00 -16.50
C LYS A 23 1.82 -14.65 -15.92
N ASN A 24 2.28 -14.15 -14.77
CA ASN A 24 3.43 -14.69 -14.05
C ASN A 24 3.06 -15.73 -13.00
N GLY A 25 1.83 -16.25 -13.02
CA GLY A 25 1.38 -17.38 -12.21
C GLY A 25 0.82 -17.00 -10.83
N PHE A 26 0.65 -15.72 -10.52
CA PHE A 26 0.01 -15.29 -9.29
C PHE A 26 -1.52 -15.42 -9.36
N VAL A 27 -2.14 -15.73 -8.24
CA VAL A 27 -3.56 -15.53 -8.03
C VAL A 27 -3.73 -14.16 -7.37
N VAL A 28 -4.43 -13.23 -8.03
CA VAL A 28 -4.47 -11.82 -7.61
C VAL A 28 -5.85 -11.39 -7.17
N PHE A 29 -5.96 -10.97 -5.92
CA PHE A 29 -7.16 -10.39 -5.33
C PHE A 29 -7.04 -8.86 -5.26
N THR A 30 -8.07 -8.18 -5.73
CA THR A 30 -8.16 -6.71 -5.74
C THR A 30 -9.53 -6.29 -5.21
N PRO A 31 -9.76 -6.42 -3.90
CA PRO A 31 -11.06 -6.10 -3.33
C PRO A 31 -11.37 -4.60 -3.45
N LEU A 32 -12.66 -4.27 -3.61
CA LEU A 32 -13.15 -2.93 -3.36
C LEU A 32 -13.32 -2.78 -1.84
N MET A 33 -12.52 -1.91 -1.25
CA MET A 33 -12.56 -1.68 0.19
C MET A 33 -13.88 -1.01 0.62
N PRO A 34 -14.38 -1.31 1.84
CA PRO A 34 -15.65 -0.77 2.31
C PRO A 34 -15.63 0.76 2.45
N LYS A 35 -16.60 1.45 1.84
CA LYS A 35 -16.71 2.92 1.88
C LYS A 35 -15.38 3.61 1.58
N PRO A 36 -14.87 3.50 0.34
CA PRO A 36 -13.57 4.04 -0.01
C PRO A 36 -13.48 5.57 0.16
N GLU A 37 -14.60 6.26 0.13
CA GLU A 37 -14.72 7.70 0.38
C GLU A 37 -14.54 8.08 1.86
N GLU A 38 -14.79 7.15 2.79
CA GLU A 38 -14.67 7.34 4.24
C GLU A 38 -13.94 6.14 4.87
N PRO A 39 -12.63 5.95 4.60
CA PRO A 39 -11.89 4.78 5.05
C PRO A 39 -11.74 4.77 6.57
N LYS A 40 -12.15 3.65 7.21
CA LYS A 40 -12.02 3.42 8.65
C LYS A 40 -11.09 2.25 8.93
N ILE A 41 -10.09 2.44 9.77
CA ILE A 41 -9.04 1.44 10.08
C ILE A 41 -9.64 0.07 10.36
N ASP A 42 -10.53 -0.04 11.34
CA ASP A 42 -11.07 -1.36 11.72
C ASP A 42 -11.91 -2.00 10.62
N LYS A 43 -12.62 -1.19 9.82
CA LYS A 43 -13.41 -1.72 8.70
C LYS A 43 -12.52 -2.27 7.60
N TRP A 44 -11.48 -1.52 7.21
CA TRP A 44 -10.57 -1.93 6.17
C TRP A 44 -9.68 -3.09 6.59
N VAL A 45 -9.10 -3.03 7.79
CA VAL A 45 -8.23 -4.11 8.30
C VAL A 45 -9.00 -5.41 8.50
N ASN A 46 -10.21 -5.37 9.06
CA ASN A 46 -11.02 -6.58 9.24
C ASN A 46 -11.47 -7.15 7.89
N TYR A 47 -11.87 -6.28 6.95
CA TYR A 47 -12.25 -6.72 5.61
C TYR A 47 -11.06 -7.38 4.89
N LEU A 48 -9.87 -6.77 4.95
CA LEU A 48 -8.65 -7.36 4.38
C LEU A 48 -8.33 -8.71 5.03
N LYS A 49 -8.50 -8.83 6.34
CA LYS A 49 -8.31 -10.09 7.08
C LYS A 49 -9.26 -11.20 6.60
N GLU A 50 -10.52 -10.86 6.37
CA GLU A 50 -11.52 -11.81 5.86
C GLU A 50 -11.20 -12.23 4.41
N ASP A 51 -10.81 -11.29 3.56
CA ASP A 51 -10.46 -11.51 2.15
C ASP A 51 -9.19 -12.37 2.00
N VAL A 52 -8.18 -12.12 2.81
CA VAL A 52 -6.90 -12.86 2.80
C VAL A 52 -7.04 -14.24 3.46
N GLY A 53 -7.85 -14.36 4.49
CA GLY A 53 -7.92 -15.59 5.29
C GLY A 53 -6.63 -15.83 6.09
N VAL A 54 -6.02 -17.00 5.93
CA VAL A 54 -4.76 -17.34 6.58
C VAL A 54 -3.60 -17.12 5.59
N PRO A 55 -2.77 -16.10 5.79
CA PRO A 55 -1.64 -15.84 4.91
C PRO A 55 -0.51 -16.85 5.15
N ASP A 56 0.40 -16.93 4.20
CA ASP A 56 1.61 -17.75 4.25
C ASP A 56 2.80 -17.05 3.58
N LYS A 57 3.93 -17.74 3.49
CA LYS A 57 5.16 -17.23 2.86
C LYS A 57 5.02 -16.93 1.35
N ASP A 58 3.98 -17.44 0.70
CA ASP A 58 3.68 -17.22 -0.71
C ASP A 58 2.59 -16.14 -0.90
N THR A 59 2.15 -15.52 0.20
CA THR A 59 1.22 -14.39 0.21
C THR A 59 1.98 -13.07 0.15
N TYR A 60 1.71 -12.25 -0.88
CA TYR A 60 2.33 -10.95 -1.12
C TYR A 60 1.29 -9.84 -1.10
N PHE A 61 1.69 -8.66 -0.65
CA PHE A 61 0.82 -7.51 -0.59
C PHE A 61 1.32 -6.36 -1.48
N VAL A 62 0.39 -5.72 -2.17
CA VAL A 62 0.63 -4.44 -2.86
C VAL A 62 -0.38 -3.44 -2.35
N GLY A 63 0.08 -2.32 -1.82
CA GLY A 63 -0.78 -1.23 -1.34
C GLY A 63 -0.54 0.05 -2.11
N HIS A 64 -1.58 0.86 -2.24
CA HIS A 64 -1.50 2.24 -2.72
C HIS A 64 -2.01 3.20 -1.65
N SER A 65 -1.24 4.25 -1.34
CA SER A 65 -1.66 5.31 -0.43
C SER A 65 -2.13 4.75 0.92
N ILE A 66 -3.36 5.01 1.35
CA ILE A 66 -3.95 4.48 2.58
C ILE A 66 -4.07 2.94 2.58
N GLY A 67 -4.05 2.30 1.41
CA GLY A 67 -3.94 0.85 1.28
C GLY A 67 -2.64 0.30 1.88
N CYS A 68 -1.54 1.07 1.83
CA CYS A 68 -0.29 0.73 2.50
C CYS A 68 -0.46 0.72 4.02
N GLN A 69 -1.11 1.75 4.58
CA GLN A 69 -1.45 1.82 6.00
C GLN A 69 -2.33 0.66 6.44
N THR A 70 -3.30 0.28 5.60
CA THR A 70 -4.19 -0.86 5.86
C THR A 70 -3.41 -2.17 5.96
N ILE A 71 -2.48 -2.41 5.02
CA ILE A 71 -1.63 -3.60 5.03
C ILE A 71 -0.71 -3.60 6.26
N LEU A 72 -0.08 -2.48 6.61
CA LEU A 72 0.77 -2.38 7.80
C LEU A 72 -0.02 -2.72 9.07
N ARG A 73 -1.24 -2.18 9.23
CA ARG A 73 -2.12 -2.44 10.37
C ARG A 73 -2.72 -3.84 10.38
N TYR A 74 -2.83 -4.47 9.22
CA TYR A 74 -3.17 -5.88 9.12
C TYR A 74 -2.00 -6.75 9.59
N LEU A 75 -0.78 -6.48 9.10
CA LEU A 75 0.41 -7.27 9.42
C LEU A 75 0.78 -7.20 10.91
N GLU A 76 0.56 -6.08 11.60
CA GLU A 76 0.78 -6.02 13.05
C GLU A 76 -0.15 -6.95 13.86
N ARG A 77 -1.23 -7.48 13.22
CA ARG A 77 -2.21 -8.40 13.82
C ARG A 77 -2.02 -9.85 13.36
N VAL A 78 -1.04 -10.10 12.50
CA VAL A 78 -0.73 -11.42 11.94
C VAL A 78 0.52 -11.98 12.61
N GLU A 79 0.50 -13.28 12.93
CA GLU A 79 1.65 -13.98 13.51
C GLU A 79 2.41 -14.84 12.48
N THR A 80 1.78 -15.08 11.32
CA THR A 80 2.33 -15.91 10.25
C THR A 80 3.24 -15.08 9.34
N PRO A 81 4.42 -15.59 8.96
CA PRO A 81 5.26 -14.95 7.95
C PRO A 81 4.56 -14.84 6.59
N VAL A 82 4.79 -13.73 5.89
CA VAL A 82 4.31 -13.48 4.52
C VAL A 82 5.48 -13.28 3.57
N GLY A 83 5.25 -13.44 2.26
CA GLY A 83 6.26 -13.37 1.22
C GLY A 83 6.90 -12.00 1.08
N GLY A 84 6.12 -10.95 1.13
CA GLY A 84 6.63 -9.57 1.03
C GLY A 84 5.57 -8.52 0.72
N CYS A 85 6.01 -7.25 0.71
CA CYS A 85 5.14 -6.11 0.49
C CYS A 85 5.75 -5.12 -0.50
N VAL A 86 4.93 -4.59 -1.39
CA VAL A 86 5.23 -3.44 -2.25
C VAL A 86 4.25 -2.32 -1.89
N PHE A 87 4.77 -1.21 -1.42
CA PHE A 87 4.01 -0.04 -1.03
C PHE A 87 4.21 1.07 -2.05
N VAL A 88 3.14 1.60 -2.63
CA VAL A 88 3.16 2.67 -3.63
C VAL A 88 2.52 3.90 -3.00
N ALA A 89 3.23 5.02 -3.00
CA ALA A 89 2.81 6.26 -2.34
C ALA A 89 2.31 6.02 -0.90
N GLY A 90 3.01 5.16 -0.15
CA GLY A 90 2.70 4.92 1.26
C GLY A 90 3.10 6.14 2.09
N PHE A 91 2.37 6.41 3.17
CA PHE A 91 2.57 7.63 3.94
C PHE A 91 2.58 7.40 5.45
N PHE A 92 3.23 8.29 6.15
CA PHE A 92 3.08 8.55 7.59
C PHE A 92 2.67 10.01 7.84
N ASN A 93 2.78 10.87 6.81
CA ASN A 93 2.40 12.27 6.82
C ASN A 93 1.53 12.60 5.61
N LEU A 94 0.53 13.45 5.80
CA LEU A 94 -0.32 14.04 4.76
C LEU A 94 -0.47 15.54 5.03
N PRO A 95 0.50 16.35 4.61
CA PRO A 95 0.53 17.79 4.97
C PRO A 95 -0.49 18.64 4.21
N ASN A 96 -1.00 18.15 3.07
CA ASN A 96 -1.78 18.95 2.13
C ASN A 96 -3.29 18.64 2.14
N LEU A 97 -3.81 18.13 3.27
CA LEU A 97 -5.25 17.93 3.43
C LEU A 97 -5.97 19.28 3.44
N GLU A 98 -6.90 19.48 2.49
CA GLU A 98 -7.53 20.77 2.25
C GLU A 98 -8.73 21.02 3.16
N THR A 99 -9.59 20.01 3.33
CA THR A 99 -10.86 20.14 4.05
C THR A 99 -10.79 19.63 5.49
N GLU A 100 -11.66 20.11 6.34
CA GLU A 100 -11.80 19.60 7.71
C GLU A 100 -12.31 18.15 7.71
N GLU A 101 -13.12 17.75 6.71
CA GLU A 101 -13.59 16.37 6.54
C GLU A 101 -12.41 15.43 6.26
N GLU A 102 -11.53 15.79 5.32
CA GLU A 102 -10.31 15.01 5.04
C GLU A 102 -9.43 14.88 6.28
N LYS A 103 -9.23 15.96 7.03
CA LYS A 103 -8.44 15.95 8.26
C LYS A 103 -9.02 15.01 9.31
N GLU A 104 -10.33 15.02 9.50
CA GLU A 104 -11.00 14.11 10.46
C GLU A 104 -10.93 12.65 10.00
N ILE A 105 -11.06 12.35 8.70
CA ILE A 105 -10.90 11.00 8.15
C ILE A 105 -9.45 10.52 8.30
N ALA A 106 -8.48 11.36 7.96
CA ALA A 106 -7.05 11.01 8.01
C ALA A 106 -6.49 10.90 9.44
N LYS A 107 -7.02 11.67 10.39
CA LYS A 107 -6.52 11.76 11.76
C LYS A 107 -6.26 10.42 12.46
N PRO A 108 -7.16 9.42 12.45
CA PRO A 108 -6.88 8.11 13.05
C PRO A 108 -5.72 7.40 12.37
N TRP A 109 -5.58 7.52 11.05
CA TRP A 109 -4.53 6.89 10.27
C TRP A 109 -3.15 7.50 10.56
N LEU A 110 -3.09 8.80 10.84
CA LEU A 110 -1.87 9.53 11.15
C LEU A 110 -1.48 9.46 12.64
N SER A 111 -2.47 9.35 13.55
CA SER A 111 -2.22 9.48 14.99
C SER A 111 -2.11 8.15 15.73
N LEU A 112 -2.79 7.09 15.27
CA LEU A 112 -2.69 5.79 15.93
C LEU A 112 -1.37 5.10 15.58
N PRO A 113 -0.59 4.67 16.57
CA PRO A 113 0.71 4.04 16.32
C PRO A 113 0.56 2.70 15.59
N ILE A 114 1.60 2.31 14.87
CA ILE A 114 1.77 1.00 14.24
C ILE A 114 2.92 0.28 14.96
N ASP A 115 2.73 -0.99 15.30
CA ASP A 115 3.79 -1.83 15.85
C ASP A 115 4.68 -2.36 14.70
N PHE A 116 5.65 -1.54 14.29
CA PHE A 116 6.57 -1.89 13.21
C PHE A 116 7.41 -3.14 13.49
N GLU A 117 7.67 -3.45 14.77
CA GLU A 117 8.41 -4.67 15.12
C GLU A 117 7.59 -5.92 14.81
N LYS A 118 6.26 -5.86 15.00
CA LYS A 118 5.39 -6.95 14.55
C LYS A 118 5.35 -7.07 13.04
N VAL A 119 5.25 -5.95 12.31
CA VAL A 119 5.29 -5.95 10.84
C VAL A 119 6.59 -6.59 10.33
N LYS A 120 7.72 -6.20 10.87
CA LYS A 120 9.04 -6.75 10.48
C LYS A 120 9.22 -8.23 10.81
N ARG A 121 8.50 -8.75 11.81
CA ARG A 121 8.48 -10.21 12.06
C ARG A 121 7.71 -10.99 11.00
N CYS A 122 6.73 -10.37 10.35
CA CYS A 122 5.98 -11.01 9.27
C CYS A 122 6.79 -11.12 7.97
N THR A 123 7.61 -10.10 7.66
CA THR A 123 8.47 -10.13 6.47
C THR A 123 9.61 -9.13 6.57
N ASN A 124 10.73 -9.47 5.93
CA ASN A 124 11.88 -8.57 5.70
C ASN A 124 11.98 -8.13 4.22
N LYS A 125 11.02 -8.53 3.37
CA LYS A 125 10.96 -8.18 1.96
C LYS A 125 9.95 -7.05 1.76
N ILE A 126 10.34 -5.83 2.12
CA ILE A 126 9.50 -4.62 1.99
C ILE A 126 10.18 -3.66 1.02
N VAL A 127 9.44 -3.22 0.03
CA VAL A 127 9.85 -2.18 -0.92
C VAL A 127 8.79 -1.10 -0.98
N ALA A 128 9.19 0.16 -0.93
CA ALA A 128 8.30 1.31 -1.05
C ALA A 128 8.69 2.17 -2.27
N ILE A 129 7.69 2.54 -3.07
CA ILE A 129 7.82 3.30 -4.31
C ILE A 129 7.18 4.66 -4.10
N PHE A 130 7.94 5.72 -4.36
CA PHE A 130 7.54 7.12 -4.20
C PHE A 130 7.67 7.87 -5.51
N SER A 131 6.97 8.98 -5.64
CA SER A 131 7.15 9.96 -6.71
C SER A 131 7.76 11.23 -6.16
N ASP A 132 8.65 11.86 -6.91
CA ASP A 132 9.29 13.12 -6.50
C ASP A 132 8.37 14.36 -6.65
N ASP A 133 7.22 14.19 -7.29
CA ASP A 133 6.22 15.22 -7.51
C ASP A 133 4.82 14.86 -6.95
N ASP A 134 4.77 13.91 -5.99
CA ASP A 134 3.52 13.52 -5.35
C ASP A 134 2.92 14.71 -4.57
N PRO A 135 1.69 15.17 -4.91
CA PRO A 135 1.08 16.31 -4.24
C PRO A 135 0.59 16.01 -2.82
N ASP A 136 0.36 14.73 -2.49
CA ASP A 136 -0.28 14.30 -1.26
C ASP A 136 0.74 13.76 -0.24
N VAL A 137 1.70 12.95 -0.73
CA VAL A 137 2.67 12.25 0.11
C VAL A 137 4.05 12.89 -0.05
N PRO A 138 4.61 13.46 1.04
CA PRO A 138 5.94 14.06 0.97
C PRO A 138 7.01 13.00 0.70
N ILE A 139 7.97 13.33 -0.15
CA ILE A 139 9.06 12.41 -0.53
C ILE A 139 9.91 12.00 0.68
N GLU A 140 9.93 12.80 1.73
CA GLU A 140 10.63 12.55 2.99
C GLU A 140 10.06 11.33 3.73
N ASP A 141 8.82 10.94 3.47
CA ASP A 141 8.23 9.71 4.04
C ASP A 141 9.00 8.45 3.61
N LYS A 142 9.75 8.50 2.52
CA LYS A 142 10.71 7.48 2.11
C LYS A 142 11.67 7.10 3.25
N GLU A 143 12.23 8.11 3.93
CA GLU A 143 13.16 7.89 5.04
C GLU A 143 12.50 7.22 6.24
N LEU A 144 11.21 7.48 6.46
CA LEU A 144 10.44 6.82 7.52
C LEU A 144 10.17 5.33 7.20
N PHE A 145 9.90 4.99 5.94
CA PHE A 145 9.79 3.59 5.51
C PHE A 145 11.13 2.85 5.67
N GLU A 146 12.24 3.46 5.29
CA GLU A 146 13.60 2.90 5.50
C GLU A 146 13.86 2.68 6.99
N LYS A 147 13.63 3.70 7.81
CA LYS A 147 13.92 3.70 9.24
C LYS A 147 13.06 2.71 10.03
N HIS A 148 11.75 2.71 9.80
CA HIS A 148 10.82 1.94 10.62
C HIS A 148 10.64 0.50 10.14
N LEU A 149 10.76 0.27 8.83
CA LEU A 149 10.43 -1.01 8.19
C LEU A 149 11.63 -1.71 7.57
N ASN A 150 12.82 -1.09 7.58
CA ASN A 150 13.99 -1.53 6.81
C ASN A 150 13.64 -1.70 5.31
N ALA A 151 12.71 -0.91 4.81
CA ALA A 151 12.25 -1.00 3.43
C ALA A 151 13.35 -0.57 2.47
N LYS A 152 13.43 -1.24 1.32
CA LYS A 152 14.12 -0.67 0.15
C LYS A 152 13.21 0.37 -0.47
N THR A 153 13.77 1.47 -0.96
CA THR A 153 12.96 2.53 -1.56
C THR A 153 13.33 2.75 -3.03
N ILE A 154 12.32 3.08 -3.81
CA ILE A 154 12.43 3.46 -5.23
C ILE A 154 11.77 4.82 -5.37
N VAL A 155 12.43 5.74 -6.07
CA VAL A 155 11.84 7.03 -6.43
C VAL A 155 11.63 7.06 -7.94
N GLU A 156 10.40 7.28 -8.36
CA GLU A 156 10.05 7.55 -9.74
C GLU A 156 9.86 9.05 -9.95
N HIS A 157 10.04 9.50 -11.19
CA HIS A 157 9.95 10.91 -11.55
C HIS A 157 8.63 11.19 -12.26
N ASN A 158 7.97 12.29 -11.87
CA ASN A 158 6.75 12.79 -12.52
C ASN A 158 5.63 11.73 -12.59
N LYS A 159 5.33 11.09 -11.45
CA LYS A 159 4.24 10.10 -11.34
C LYS A 159 3.05 10.61 -10.52
N GLY A 160 3.15 11.84 -9.97
CA GLY A 160 2.15 12.38 -9.07
C GLY A 160 1.86 11.38 -7.94
N HIS A 161 0.59 11.24 -7.57
CA HIS A 161 0.16 10.24 -6.56
C HIS A 161 -0.10 8.84 -7.16
N PHE A 162 0.50 8.51 -8.30
CA PHE A 162 0.27 7.24 -9.03
C PHE A 162 -1.21 6.96 -9.32
N SER A 163 -2.00 7.99 -9.55
CA SER A 163 -3.46 7.95 -9.75
C SER A 163 -3.85 8.00 -11.22
N ASP A 164 -5.16 7.84 -11.48
CA ASP A 164 -5.75 8.10 -12.80
C ASP A 164 -5.55 9.55 -13.22
N ASP A 165 -5.68 10.50 -12.30
CA ASP A 165 -5.51 11.94 -12.57
C ASP A 165 -4.08 12.26 -13.02
N ALA A 166 -3.10 11.51 -12.50
CA ALA A 166 -1.72 11.57 -12.98
C ALA A 166 -1.49 10.78 -14.29
N GLY A 167 -2.52 10.10 -14.82
CA GLY A 167 -2.44 9.31 -16.04
C GLY A 167 -1.65 8.00 -15.90
N ILE A 168 -1.46 7.49 -14.70
CA ILE A 168 -0.65 6.30 -14.44
C ILE A 168 -1.50 5.04 -14.56
N THR A 169 -1.50 4.46 -15.74
CA THR A 169 -2.26 3.23 -16.07
C THR A 169 -1.43 1.95 -16.01
N GLU A 170 -0.12 2.07 -15.89
CA GLU A 170 0.85 0.97 -15.78
C GLU A 170 1.92 1.33 -14.74
N LEU A 171 2.40 0.35 -13.98
CA LEU A 171 3.45 0.56 -12.98
C LEU A 171 4.49 -0.58 -13.03
N PRO A 172 5.41 -0.55 -14.00
CA PRO A 172 6.43 -1.60 -14.18
C PRO A 172 7.34 -1.78 -12.97
N SER A 173 7.60 -0.73 -12.22
CA SER A 173 8.40 -0.80 -10.99
C SER A 173 7.75 -1.70 -9.94
N ALA A 174 6.44 -1.59 -9.73
CA ALA A 174 5.71 -2.46 -8.80
C ALA A 174 5.72 -3.92 -9.27
N LEU A 175 5.51 -4.17 -10.58
CA LEU A 175 5.58 -5.51 -11.16
C LEU A 175 6.96 -6.13 -10.95
N ASN A 176 8.01 -5.46 -11.42
CA ASN A 176 9.38 -5.97 -11.35
C ASN A 176 9.80 -6.22 -9.90
N THR A 177 9.45 -5.29 -9.01
CA THR A 177 9.72 -5.41 -7.57
C THR A 177 9.05 -6.65 -6.98
N LEU A 178 7.76 -6.87 -7.28
CA LEU A 178 7.05 -8.03 -6.75
C LEU A 178 7.65 -9.33 -7.29
N LEU A 179 7.96 -9.39 -8.58
CA LEU A 179 8.61 -10.56 -9.19
C LEU A 179 9.99 -10.83 -8.57
N ASP A 180 10.74 -9.79 -8.23
CA ASP A 180 12.07 -9.95 -7.62
C ASP A 180 12.00 -10.44 -6.18
N ILE A 181 11.09 -9.91 -5.36
CA ILE A 181 10.95 -10.34 -3.97
C ILE A 181 10.27 -11.70 -3.83
N SER A 182 9.63 -12.21 -4.88
CA SER A 182 8.96 -13.52 -4.89
C SER A 182 9.88 -14.69 -5.27
N LYS A 183 11.11 -14.41 -5.68
CA LYS A 183 12.17 -15.39 -5.89
C LYS A 183 12.77 -15.81 -4.55
#